data_03587b7a20797ac5ef6d519cb7cc226f
#
_entry.id   03587b7a20797ac5ef6d519cb7cc226f
#
_cell.length_a   1.000
_cell.length_b   1.000
_cell.length_c   1.000
_cell.angle_alpha   90.00
_cell.angle_beta   90.00
_cell.angle_gamma   90.00
#
_symmetry.space_group_name_H-M   'P 1'
#
loop_
_entity.id
_entity.type
_entity.pdbx_description
1 polymer ?
#
loop_
_entity_poly.entity_id
_entity_poly.type
_entity_poly.pdbx_seq_one_letter_code
_entity_poly.pdbx_strand_id
1 'polypeptide(L)'
;MRDNDEKDAKAREDFAARERIRYQWMLDGVSKFRFFFAGLVFAMLSFSAQFAVQTTDRAAKWCQLLSWVVLALTGILALRDAGGLVAKNTENTFEGLNPGTRRFMWACFLLGVVLLGVTRLLADAAPNFRVERTR
;
A
#
# COMPACT_ATOMS: atom_id res chain seq x y z
N MET A 1 11.55 41.35 -37.66
CA MET A 1 12.16 40.03 -37.51
C MET A 1 12.49 39.72 -36.05
N ARG A 2 13.11 40.59 -35.27
CA ARG A 2 13.42 40.42 -33.83
C ARG A 2 12.20 40.17 -32.93
N ASP A 3 11.07 40.80 -33.20
CA ASP A 3 9.85 40.74 -32.37
C ASP A 3 9.15 39.34 -32.39
N ASN A 4 9.30 38.60 -33.48
CA ASN A 4 8.79 37.24 -33.60
C ASN A 4 9.67 36.22 -32.85
N ASP A 5 10.99 36.40 -32.90
CA ASP A 5 11.92 35.52 -32.20
C ASP A 5 11.77 35.62 -30.67
N GLU A 6 11.46 36.82 -30.16
CA GLU A 6 11.23 37.07 -28.74
C GLU A 6 9.88 36.46 -28.28
N LYS A 7 8.84 36.53 -29.11
CA LYS A 7 7.54 35.88 -28.81
C LYS A 7 7.65 34.37 -28.81
N ASP A 8 8.39 33.79 -29.73
CA ASP A 8 8.61 32.36 -29.82
C ASP A 8 9.46 31.85 -28.65
N ALA A 9 10.47 32.62 -28.21
CA ALA A 9 11.26 32.29 -27.03
C ALA A 9 10.40 32.27 -25.76
N LYS A 10 9.58 33.29 -25.57
CA LYS A 10 8.65 33.38 -24.41
C LYS A 10 7.59 32.25 -24.41
N ALA A 11 7.06 31.90 -25.58
CA ALA A 11 6.12 30.80 -25.70
C ALA A 11 6.75 29.45 -25.34
N ARG A 12 8.03 29.23 -25.70
CA ARG A 12 8.76 28.01 -25.28
C ARG A 12 9.04 27.97 -23.78
N GLU A 13 9.38 29.09 -23.16
CA GLU A 13 9.56 29.18 -21.71
C GLU A 13 8.26 28.91 -20.96
N ASP A 14 7.15 29.50 -21.40
CA ASP A 14 5.84 29.27 -20.80
C ASP A 14 5.39 27.81 -20.94
N PHE A 15 5.69 27.19 -22.09
CA PHE A 15 5.40 25.76 -22.30
C PHE A 15 6.22 24.88 -21.36
N ALA A 16 7.53 25.12 -21.26
CA ALA A 16 8.42 24.39 -20.37
C ALA A 16 8.03 24.55 -18.89
N ALA A 17 7.60 25.77 -18.49
CA ALA A 17 7.11 26.02 -17.14
C ALA A 17 5.83 25.22 -16.82
N ARG A 18 4.88 25.17 -17.77
CA ARG A 18 3.64 24.38 -17.61
C ARG A 18 3.91 22.87 -17.53
N GLU A 19 4.86 22.36 -18.32
CA GLU A 19 5.25 20.96 -18.25
C GLU A 19 5.89 20.62 -16.89
N ARG A 20 6.77 21.47 -16.35
CA ARG A 20 7.36 21.29 -15.02
C ARG A 20 6.28 21.25 -13.92
N ILE A 21 5.31 22.16 -13.96
CA ILE A 21 4.21 22.20 -13.01
C ILE A 21 3.38 20.90 -13.12
N ARG A 22 3.03 20.48 -14.33
CA ARG A 22 2.27 19.23 -14.55
C ARG A 22 3.01 18.01 -14.00
N TYR A 23 4.32 17.96 -14.25
CA TYR A 23 5.15 16.86 -13.74
C TYR A 23 5.23 16.85 -12.21
N GLN A 24 5.37 18.01 -11.57
CA GLN A 24 5.34 18.14 -10.12
C GLN A 24 4.00 17.68 -9.52
N TRP A 25 2.88 18.06 -10.11
CA TRP A 25 1.55 17.64 -9.68
C TRP A 25 1.37 16.11 -9.78
N MET A 26 1.90 15.52 -10.83
CA MET A 26 1.83 14.08 -11.02
C MET A 26 2.67 13.33 -9.96
N LEU A 27 3.88 13.81 -9.67
CA LEU A 27 4.74 13.25 -8.63
C LEU A 27 4.13 13.38 -7.23
N ASP A 28 3.54 14.53 -6.92
CA ASP A 28 2.87 14.78 -5.64
C ASP A 28 1.66 13.85 -5.45
N GLY A 29 0.85 13.68 -6.49
CA GLY A 29 -0.28 12.74 -6.48
C GLY A 29 0.16 11.30 -6.24
N VAL A 30 1.21 10.83 -6.91
CA VAL A 30 1.76 9.48 -6.72
C VAL A 30 2.32 9.30 -5.32
N SER A 31 3.00 10.30 -4.77
CA SER A 31 3.53 10.27 -3.41
C SER A 31 2.40 10.15 -2.38
N LYS A 32 1.38 11.00 -2.48
CA LYS A 32 0.20 10.96 -1.60
C LYS A 32 -0.51 9.62 -1.66
N PHE A 33 -0.68 9.05 -2.85
CA PHE A 33 -1.27 7.73 -3.01
C PHE A 33 -0.48 6.63 -2.30
N ARG A 34 0.85 6.65 -2.37
CA ARG A 34 1.70 5.65 -1.71
C ARG A 34 1.62 5.73 -0.18
N PHE A 35 1.62 6.95 0.38
CA PHE A 35 1.42 7.12 1.82
C PHE A 35 0.03 6.68 2.25
N PHE A 36 -1.00 7.01 1.48
CA PHE A 36 -2.36 6.54 1.74
C PHE A 36 -2.45 5.01 1.71
N PHE A 37 -1.82 4.37 0.72
CA PHE A 37 -1.79 2.90 0.63
C PHE A 37 -1.08 2.27 1.84
N ALA A 38 0.07 2.80 2.25
CA ALA A 38 0.74 2.34 3.46
C ALA A 38 -0.16 2.47 4.70
N GLY A 39 -0.82 3.62 4.87
CA GLY A 39 -1.79 3.85 5.95
C GLY A 39 -2.95 2.86 5.91
N LEU A 40 -3.48 2.56 4.73
CA LEU A 40 -4.56 1.58 4.56
C LEU A 40 -4.12 0.17 5.02
N VAL A 41 -2.91 -0.27 4.65
CA VAL A 41 -2.39 -1.58 5.08
C VAL A 41 -2.28 -1.67 6.60
N PHE A 42 -1.76 -0.63 7.26
CA PHE A 42 -1.68 -0.59 8.72
C PHE A 42 -3.05 -0.49 9.38
N ALA A 43 -3.99 0.24 8.81
CA ALA A 43 -5.37 0.28 9.29
C ALA A 43 -6.03 -1.10 9.21
N MET A 44 -5.85 -1.84 8.12
CA MET A 44 -6.36 -3.21 7.98
C MET A 44 -5.71 -4.16 8.99
N LEU A 45 -4.41 -4.03 9.23
CA LEU A 45 -3.70 -4.83 10.23
C LEU A 45 -4.25 -4.56 11.62
N SER A 46 -4.40 -3.29 12.00
CA SER A 46 -4.93 -2.86 13.30
C SER A 46 -6.38 -3.34 13.49
N PHE A 47 -7.22 -3.17 12.48
CA PHE A 47 -8.59 -3.65 12.50
C PHE A 47 -8.65 -5.18 12.66
N SER A 48 -7.84 -5.91 11.91
CA SER A 48 -7.77 -7.37 12.02
C SER A 48 -7.29 -7.84 13.40
N ALA A 49 -6.39 -7.09 14.05
CA ALA A 49 -5.93 -7.39 15.41
C ALA A 49 -7.03 -7.17 16.46
N GLN A 50 -7.83 -6.09 16.31
CA GLN A 50 -8.96 -5.80 17.22
C GLN A 50 -10.06 -6.86 17.12
N PHE A 51 -10.31 -7.36 15.92
CA PHE A 51 -11.33 -8.38 15.64
C PHE A 51 -10.71 -9.75 15.41
N ALA A 52 -9.63 -10.06 16.17
CA ALA A 52 -9.01 -11.37 16.12
C ALA A 52 -10.03 -12.47 16.40
N VAL A 53 -10.06 -13.46 15.52
CA VAL A 53 -11.00 -14.57 15.64
C VAL A 53 -10.54 -15.48 16.79
N GLN A 54 -11.36 -15.58 17.83
CA GLN A 54 -11.15 -16.52 18.92
C GLN A 54 -11.70 -17.90 18.52
N THR A 55 -10.93 -18.62 17.73
CA THR A 55 -11.29 -19.98 17.32
C THR A 55 -10.38 -21.01 17.99
N THR A 56 -10.91 -22.20 18.25
CA THR A 56 -10.14 -23.33 18.75
C THR A 56 -9.40 -24.05 17.61
N ASP A 57 -9.80 -23.80 16.37
CA ASP A 57 -9.20 -24.42 15.20
C ASP A 57 -7.77 -23.91 14.97
N ARG A 58 -6.83 -24.85 14.91
CA ARG A 58 -5.41 -24.57 14.66
C ARG A 58 -5.18 -23.98 13.27
N ALA A 59 -5.90 -24.46 12.26
CA ALA A 59 -5.73 -24.00 10.88
C ALA A 59 -6.09 -22.51 10.76
N ALA A 60 -7.23 -22.10 11.31
CA ALA A 60 -7.66 -20.71 11.33
C ALA A 60 -6.67 -19.78 12.06
N LYS A 61 -6.11 -20.23 13.19
CA LYS A 61 -5.06 -19.48 13.91
C LYS A 61 -3.80 -19.27 13.07
N TRP A 62 -3.32 -20.32 12.41
CA TRP A 62 -2.16 -20.21 11.54
C TRP A 62 -2.41 -19.31 10.35
N CYS A 63 -3.56 -19.40 9.70
CA CYS A 63 -3.95 -18.50 8.62
C CYS A 63 -3.98 -17.05 9.08
N GLN A 64 -4.51 -16.78 10.29
CA GLN A 64 -4.55 -15.43 10.85
C GLN A 64 -3.15 -14.87 11.12
N LEU A 65 -2.29 -15.65 11.78
CA LEU A 65 -0.91 -15.23 12.04
C LEU A 65 -0.13 -14.97 10.75
N LEU A 66 -0.27 -15.86 9.77
CA LEU A 66 0.39 -15.72 8.47
C LEU A 66 -0.09 -14.45 7.75
N SER A 67 -1.40 -14.19 7.78
CA SER A 67 -1.97 -12.96 7.23
C SER A 67 -1.37 -11.70 7.86
N TRP A 68 -1.22 -11.67 9.18
CA TRP A 68 -0.63 -10.53 9.88
C TRP A 68 0.83 -10.31 9.49
N VAL A 69 1.61 -11.38 9.40
CA VAL A 69 3.02 -11.32 8.97
C VAL A 69 3.11 -10.78 7.54
N VAL A 70 2.28 -11.28 6.62
CA VAL A 70 2.28 -10.85 5.22
C VAL A 70 1.83 -9.40 5.09
N LEU A 71 0.80 -8.97 5.82
CA LEU A 71 0.35 -7.56 5.82
C LEU A 71 1.39 -6.63 6.44
N ALA A 72 2.03 -7.03 7.55
CA ALA A 72 3.09 -6.24 8.17
C ALA A 72 4.28 -6.04 7.20
N LEU A 73 4.70 -7.12 6.52
CA LEU A 73 5.74 -7.05 5.49
C LEU A 73 5.34 -6.11 4.35
N THR A 74 4.10 -6.21 3.88
CA THR A 74 3.55 -5.32 2.85
C THR A 74 3.58 -3.86 3.31
N GLY A 75 3.19 -3.58 4.55
CA GLY A 75 3.22 -2.23 5.13
C GLY A 75 4.64 -1.65 5.18
N ILE A 76 5.63 -2.44 5.60
CA ILE A 76 7.03 -2.02 5.62
C ILE A 76 7.54 -1.72 4.20
N LEU A 77 7.23 -2.57 3.23
CA LEU A 77 7.60 -2.35 1.82
C LEU A 77 6.92 -1.10 1.24
N ALA A 78 5.65 -0.88 1.58
CA ALA A 78 4.90 0.30 1.15
C ALA A 78 5.47 1.59 1.75
N LEU A 79 5.86 1.60 3.03
CA LEU A 79 6.54 2.73 3.66
C LEU A 79 7.89 3.02 3.01
N ARG A 80 8.65 1.98 2.71
CA ARG A 80 9.94 2.13 2.02
C ARG A 80 9.76 2.70 0.61
N ASP A 81 8.74 2.25 -0.13
CA ASP A 81 8.42 2.80 -1.46
C ASP A 81 7.97 4.26 -1.37
N ALA A 82 7.17 4.62 -0.37
CA ALA A 82 6.73 5.99 -0.13
C ALA A 82 7.89 6.90 0.31
N GLY A 83 8.73 6.45 1.25
CA GLY A 83 9.89 7.19 1.74
C GLY A 83 10.98 7.41 0.68
N GLY A 84 11.19 6.44 -0.20
CA GLY A 84 12.15 6.56 -1.32
C GLY A 84 11.81 7.68 -2.30
N LEU A 85 10.54 8.03 -2.46
CA LEU A 85 10.13 9.18 -3.29
C LEU A 85 10.42 10.53 -2.62
N VAL A 86 10.25 10.62 -1.30
CA VAL A 86 10.55 11.85 -0.55
C VAL A 86 12.06 12.12 -0.55
N ALA A 87 12.87 11.09 -0.35
CA ALA A 87 14.33 11.19 -0.41
C ALA A 87 14.83 11.57 -1.81
N LYS A 88 14.21 11.08 -2.88
CA LYS A 88 14.55 11.44 -4.26
C LYS A 88 14.32 12.93 -4.56
N ASN A 89 13.36 13.55 -3.90
CA ASN A 89 13.06 14.97 -4.09
C ASN A 89 14.11 15.90 -3.42
N THR A 90 14.85 15.35 -2.45
CA THR A 90 15.86 16.10 -1.66
C THR A 90 17.30 15.86 -2.18
N GLU A 91 17.59 14.66 -2.63
CA GLU A 91 18.89 14.27 -3.17
C GLU A 91 18.69 13.37 -4.40
N ASN A 92 19.18 13.78 -5.54
CA ASN A 92 19.01 13.18 -6.89
C ASN A 92 19.37 11.67 -7.03
N THR A 93 19.52 10.90 -5.97
CA THR A 93 20.17 9.58 -5.95
C THR A 93 19.31 8.41 -5.47
N PHE A 94 18.03 8.59 -5.12
CA PHE A 94 17.23 7.45 -4.63
C PHE A 94 16.45 6.78 -5.76
N GLU A 95 16.86 5.57 -6.13
CA GLU A 95 16.08 4.66 -6.96
C GLU A 95 14.84 4.20 -6.19
N GLY A 96 13.66 4.54 -6.68
CA GLY A 96 12.41 3.96 -6.18
C GLY A 96 12.44 2.42 -6.32
N LEU A 97 11.56 1.72 -5.57
CA LEU A 97 11.49 0.26 -5.63
C LEU A 97 11.45 -0.23 -7.08
N ASN A 98 12.27 -1.22 -7.39
CA ASN A 98 12.30 -1.92 -8.66
C ASN A 98 10.87 -2.40 -9.03
N PRO A 99 10.42 -2.31 -10.29
CA PRO A 99 9.08 -2.73 -10.71
C PRO A 99 8.72 -4.17 -10.30
N GLY A 100 9.70 -5.07 -10.20
CA GLY A 100 9.52 -6.41 -9.66
C GLY A 100 9.10 -6.41 -8.19
N THR A 101 9.78 -5.64 -7.36
CA THR A 101 9.45 -5.52 -5.92
C THR A 101 8.10 -4.89 -5.69
N ARG A 102 7.68 -3.97 -6.56
CA ARG A 102 6.34 -3.37 -6.49
C ARG A 102 5.24 -4.39 -6.81
N ARG A 103 5.43 -5.24 -7.83
CA ARG A 103 4.50 -6.35 -8.14
C ARG A 103 4.42 -7.33 -6.98
N PHE A 104 5.56 -7.66 -6.39
CA PHE A 104 5.63 -8.54 -5.21
C PHE A 104 4.86 -7.95 -4.03
N MET A 105 5.01 -6.65 -3.74
CA MET A 105 4.27 -5.95 -2.69
C MET A 105 2.74 -6.05 -2.90
N TRP A 106 2.26 -5.85 -4.13
CA TRP A 106 0.85 -5.99 -4.45
C TRP A 106 0.36 -7.44 -4.31
N ALA A 107 1.16 -8.41 -4.73
CA ALA A 107 0.84 -9.83 -4.55
C ALA A 107 0.75 -10.21 -3.06
N CYS A 108 1.68 -9.74 -2.23
CA CYS A 108 1.63 -9.92 -0.79
C CYS A 108 0.39 -9.27 -0.16
N PHE A 109 0.03 -8.05 -0.59
CA PHE A 109 -1.19 -7.40 -0.11
C PHE A 109 -2.43 -8.22 -0.39
N LEU A 110 -2.62 -8.64 -1.64
CA LEU A 110 -3.76 -9.47 -2.04
C LEU A 110 -3.78 -10.80 -1.28
N LEU A 111 -2.63 -11.44 -1.12
CA LEU A 111 -2.51 -12.69 -0.36
C LEU A 111 -2.91 -12.47 1.11
N GLY A 112 -2.46 -11.39 1.74
CA GLY A 112 -2.82 -11.05 3.12
C GLY A 112 -4.32 -10.84 3.29
N VAL A 113 -4.97 -10.13 2.36
CA VAL A 113 -6.42 -9.92 2.35
C VAL A 113 -7.19 -11.22 2.16
N VAL A 114 -6.75 -12.06 1.21
CA VAL A 114 -7.38 -13.39 0.97
C VAL A 114 -7.27 -14.26 2.22
N LEU A 115 -6.10 -14.32 2.84
CA LEU A 115 -5.89 -15.10 4.08
C LEU A 115 -6.80 -14.61 5.21
N LEU A 116 -7.02 -13.30 5.35
CA LEU A 116 -7.99 -12.77 6.31
C LEU A 116 -9.41 -13.24 6.01
N GLY A 117 -9.82 -13.22 4.74
CA GLY A 117 -11.12 -13.75 4.32
C GLY A 117 -11.27 -15.22 4.62
N VAL A 118 -10.27 -16.04 4.28
CA VAL A 118 -10.24 -17.47 4.57
C VAL A 118 -10.33 -17.74 6.07
N THR A 119 -9.60 -16.97 6.89
CA THR A 119 -9.68 -17.11 8.36
C THR A 119 -11.09 -16.91 8.87
N ARG A 120 -11.81 -15.93 8.33
CA ARG A 120 -13.22 -15.68 8.71
C ARG A 120 -14.13 -16.83 8.29
N LEU A 121 -14.00 -17.30 7.06
CA LEU A 121 -14.79 -18.43 6.56
C LEU A 121 -14.54 -19.71 7.38
N LEU A 122 -13.29 -20.00 7.72
CA LEU A 122 -12.96 -21.16 8.56
C LEU A 122 -13.51 -21.03 9.98
N ALA A 123 -13.50 -19.82 10.53
CA ALA A 123 -14.06 -19.57 11.86
C ALA A 123 -15.57 -19.71 11.89
N ASP A 124 -16.28 -19.28 10.84
CA ASP A 124 -17.73 -19.40 10.72
C ASP A 124 -18.15 -20.84 10.40
N ALA A 125 -17.32 -21.60 9.67
CA ALA A 125 -17.57 -23.00 9.33
C ALA A 125 -17.28 -23.97 10.50
N ALA A 126 -16.50 -23.54 11.52
CA ALA A 126 -16.28 -24.35 12.70
C ALA A 126 -17.61 -24.49 13.46
N PRO A 127 -18.16 -25.71 13.60
CA PRO A 127 -19.43 -25.88 14.28
C PRO A 127 -19.29 -25.31 15.69
N ASN A 128 -20.23 -24.44 16.07
CA ASN A 128 -20.39 -23.96 17.41
C ASN A 128 -20.75 -25.16 18.29
N PHE A 129 -19.77 -25.93 18.76
CA PHE A 129 -19.91 -26.83 19.87
C PHE A 129 -20.09 -25.96 21.13
N ARG A 130 -21.23 -25.29 21.17
CA ARG A 130 -21.82 -24.87 22.44
C ARG A 130 -22.19 -26.16 23.15
N VAL A 131 -21.24 -26.68 23.93
CA VAL A 131 -21.58 -27.67 24.94
C VAL A 131 -22.62 -26.99 25.80
N GLU A 132 -23.89 -27.28 25.53
CA GLU A 132 -24.98 -27.10 26.50
C GLU A 132 -24.59 -27.94 27.71
N ARG A 133 -23.97 -27.30 28.65
CA ARG A 133 -23.81 -27.83 29.99
C ARG A 133 -25.22 -27.80 30.59
N THR A 134 -26.04 -28.77 30.21
CA THR A 134 -27.27 -29.09 30.94
C THR A 134 -26.90 -29.44 32.38
N ARG A 135 -27.54 -28.72 33.23
CA ARG A 135 -27.50 -28.81 34.70
C ARG A 135 -27.67 -30.23 35.22
#